data_b2e0540d894ec2092b2076cd9229f24c
#
_entry.id   b2e0540d894ec2092b2076cd9229f24c
#
_cell.length_a   1.000
_cell.length_b   1.000
_cell.length_c   1.000
_cell.angle_alpha   90.00
_cell.angle_beta   90.00
_cell.angle_gamma   90.00
#
_symmetry.space_group_name_H-M   'P 1'
#
loop_
_entity.id
_entity.type
_entity.pdbx_description
1 polymer ?
#
loop_
_entity_poly.entity_id
_entity_poly.type
_entity_poly.pdbx_seq_one_letter_code
_entity_poly.pdbx_strand_id
1 'polypeptide(L)'
;MSRYQSGDHVKFEVVDEQSGQSEWLWLSVERSEDESGIVFGKLDSQPVVMTDMRLGQDLAISYDKVRDHRRFTQRENPRSSR
;
A
#
# COMPACT_ATOMS: atom_id res chain seq x y z
N MET A 1 -11.93 15.43 1.25
CA MET A 1 -10.81 14.81 1.79
C MET A 1 -10.65 13.42 1.31
N SER A 2 -9.44 13.00 1.05
CA SER A 2 -9.18 11.65 0.58
C SER A 2 -9.09 10.69 1.74
N ARG A 3 -9.55 9.47 1.53
CA ARG A 3 -9.50 8.44 2.56
C ARG A 3 -8.05 8.11 2.92
N TYR A 4 -7.19 8.02 1.91
CA TYR A 4 -5.78 7.75 2.12
C TYR A 4 -4.98 8.93 1.63
N GLN A 5 -3.90 9.25 2.31
CA GLN A 5 -3.13 10.45 2.01
C GLN A 5 -1.70 10.09 1.67
N SER A 6 -1.03 10.98 0.99
CA SER A 6 0.37 10.78 0.65
C SER A 6 1.17 10.50 1.91
N GLY A 7 1.97 9.47 1.88
CA GLY A 7 2.77 9.04 3.01
C GLY A 7 2.14 7.93 3.82
N ASP A 8 0.84 7.68 3.65
CA ASP A 8 0.20 6.56 4.31
C ASP A 8 0.69 5.26 3.69
N HIS A 9 0.47 4.15 4.39
CA HIS A 9 0.74 2.82 3.86
C HIS A 9 -0.53 2.00 3.93
N VAL A 10 -0.82 1.25 2.90
CA VAL A 10 -1.96 0.34 2.90
C VAL A 10 -1.48 -1.07 2.61
N LYS A 11 -2.09 -2.03 3.25
CA LYS A 11 -1.74 -3.43 3.08
C LYS A 11 -2.81 -4.06 2.21
N PHE A 12 -2.41 -4.85 1.25
CA PHE A 12 -3.34 -5.49 0.34
C PHE A 12 -2.86 -6.91 0.04
N GLU A 13 -3.79 -7.75 -0.37
CA GLU A 13 -3.50 -9.13 -0.69
C GLU A 13 -3.50 -9.32 -2.19
N VAL A 14 -2.52 -10.04 -2.68
CA VAL A 14 -2.44 -10.39 -4.09
C VAL A 14 -2.46 -11.91 -4.19
N VAL A 15 -3.25 -12.44 -5.09
CA VAL A 15 -3.37 -13.87 -5.28
C VAL A 15 -2.80 -14.24 -6.64
N ASP A 16 -1.93 -15.25 -6.65
CA ASP A 16 -1.42 -15.78 -7.90
C ASP A 16 -2.42 -16.81 -8.40
N GLU A 17 -3.05 -16.51 -9.49
CA GLU A 17 -4.13 -17.37 -9.99
C GLU A 17 -3.65 -18.73 -10.44
N GLN A 18 -2.42 -18.84 -10.82
CA GLN A 18 -1.91 -20.12 -11.30
C GLN A 18 -1.62 -21.07 -10.17
N SER A 19 -1.02 -20.58 -9.11
CA SER A 19 -0.62 -21.46 -8.01
C SER A 19 -1.61 -21.43 -6.86
N GLY A 20 -2.47 -20.43 -6.81
CA GLY A 20 -3.37 -20.26 -5.68
C GLY A 20 -2.72 -19.66 -4.45
N GLN A 21 -1.44 -19.31 -4.55
CA GLN A 21 -0.77 -18.72 -3.41
C GLN A 21 -1.09 -17.25 -3.32
N SER A 22 -1.04 -16.70 -2.12
CA SER A 22 -1.29 -15.30 -1.92
C SER A 22 -0.17 -14.67 -1.14
N GLU A 23 -0.08 -13.36 -1.22
CA GLU A 23 0.95 -12.61 -0.55
C GLU A 23 0.37 -11.29 -0.09
N TRP A 24 0.75 -10.87 1.13
CA TRP A 24 0.34 -9.58 1.67
C TRP A 24 1.45 -8.59 1.44
N LEU A 25 1.12 -7.49 0.80
CA LEU A 25 2.11 -6.48 0.42
C LEU A 25 1.67 -5.12 0.91
N TRP A 26 2.60 -4.20 1.01
CA TRP A 26 2.34 -2.82 1.43
C TRP A 26 2.52 -1.88 0.26
N LEU A 27 1.66 -0.88 0.18
CA LEU A 27 1.76 0.19 -0.80
C LEU A 27 2.05 1.49 -0.06
N SER A 28 3.05 2.22 -0.52
CA SER A 28 3.31 3.57 -0.03
C SER A 28 2.43 4.51 -0.84
N VAL A 29 1.48 5.14 -0.21
CA VAL A 29 0.44 5.91 -0.89
C VAL A 29 0.98 7.22 -1.40
N GLU A 30 0.69 7.53 -2.65
CA GLU A 30 0.99 8.84 -3.23
C GLU A 30 -0.27 9.69 -3.29
N ARG A 31 -1.41 9.09 -3.65
CA ARG A 31 -2.67 9.80 -3.65
C ARG A 31 -3.81 8.79 -3.72
N SER A 32 -5.01 9.24 -3.45
CA SER A 32 -6.18 8.38 -3.57
C SER A 32 -7.31 9.18 -4.18
N GLU A 33 -8.22 8.47 -4.83
CA GLU A 33 -9.39 9.06 -5.45
C GLU A 33 -10.61 8.41 -4.86
N ASP A 34 -11.30 9.14 -3.97
CA ASP A 34 -12.46 8.58 -3.29
C ASP A 34 -13.61 8.28 -4.24
N GLU A 35 -13.75 9.07 -5.28
CA GLU A 35 -14.85 8.84 -6.22
C GLU A 35 -14.71 7.52 -6.96
N SER A 36 -13.53 7.17 -7.36
CA SER A 36 -13.31 5.91 -8.05
C SER A 36 -12.96 4.78 -7.10
N GLY A 37 -12.63 5.11 -5.85
CA GLY A 37 -12.26 4.10 -4.89
C GLY A 37 -10.92 3.45 -5.19
N ILE A 38 -9.96 4.22 -5.64
CA ILE A 38 -8.64 3.71 -6.00
C ILE A 38 -7.56 4.49 -5.29
N VAL A 39 -6.59 3.78 -4.74
CA VAL A 39 -5.42 4.39 -4.13
C VAL A 39 -4.22 4.09 -5.01
N PHE A 40 -3.40 5.11 -5.23
CA PHE A 40 -2.23 5.03 -6.10
C PHE A 40 -0.96 5.21 -5.26
N GLY A 41 0.04 4.45 -5.60
CA GLY A 41 1.30 4.56 -4.88
C GLY A 41 2.34 3.62 -5.44
N LYS A 42 3.37 3.38 -4.63
CA LYS A 42 4.46 2.52 -5.02
C LYS A 42 4.53 1.32 -4.09
N LEU A 43 4.85 0.18 -4.67
CA LEU A 43 4.99 -1.04 -3.90
C LEU A 43 6.13 -0.87 -2.90
N ASP A 44 5.83 -1.07 -1.64
CA ASP A 44 6.79 -0.88 -0.56
C ASP A 44 7.00 -2.20 0.18
N SER A 45 7.11 -3.26 -0.58
CA SER A 45 7.41 -4.60 -0.08
C SER A 45 8.19 -5.32 -1.16
N GLN A 46 9.03 -6.24 -0.75
CA GLN A 46 9.75 -7.06 -1.70
C GLN A 46 8.94 -8.34 -1.92
N PRO A 47 8.29 -8.50 -3.08
CA PRO A 47 7.47 -9.69 -3.27
C PRO A 47 8.31 -10.95 -3.32
N VAL A 48 7.75 -12.02 -2.78
CA VAL A 48 8.41 -13.31 -2.80
C VAL A 48 7.66 -14.25 -3.74
N VAL A 49 6.33 -14.24 -3.66
CA VAL A 49 5.51 -15.10 -4.50
C VAL A 49 5.24 -14.44 -5.85
N MET A 50 4.95 -13.14 -5.84
CA MET A 50 4.61 -12.41 -7.06
C MET A 50 5.88 -11.93 -7.73
N THR A 51 6.51 -12.81 -8.49
CA THR A 51 7.83 -12.53 -9.03
C THR A 51 7.83 -11.49 -10.15
N ASP A 52 6.67 -11.17 -10.71
CA ASP A 52 6.59 -10.13 -11.72
C ASP A 52 6.32 -8.75 -11.12
N MET A 53 6.24 -8.65 -9.81
CA MET A 53 6.08 -7.37 -9.15
C MET A 53 7.40 -6.95 -8.53
N ARG A 54 7.65 -5.66 -8.44
CA ARG A 54 8.94 -5.16 -7.96
C ARG A 54 8.75 -4.08 -6.94
N LEU A 55 9.65 -4.03 -5.98
CA LEU A 55 9.71 -2.95 -5.02
C LEU A 55 9.80 -1.62 -5.77
N GLY A 56 8.99 -0.67 -5.41
CA GLY A 56 8.98 0.65 -6.05
C GLY A 56 8.10 0.77 -7.27
N GLN A 57 7.46 -0.32 -7.67
CA GLN A 57 6.59 -0.32 -8.83
C GLN A 57 5.35 0.52 -8.58
N ASP A 58 4.91 1.27 -9.58
CA ASP A 58 3.67 2.05 -9.46
C ASP A 58 2.48 1.12 -9.54
N LEU A 59 1.55 1.28 -8.62
CA LEU A 59 0.37 0.44 -8.56
C LEU A 59 -0.87 1.26 -8.27
N ALA A 60 -1.99 0.73 -8.69
CA ALA A 60 -3.30 1.29 -8.38
C ALA A 60 -4.12 0.18 -7.74
N ILE A 61 -4.58 0.40 -6.52
CA ILE A 61 -5.24 -0.62 -5.74
C ILE A 61 -6.65 -0.15 -5.40
N SER A 62 -7.63 -1.00 -5.66
CA SER A 62 -9.00 -0.68 -5.29
C SER A 62 -9.12 -0.64 -3.77
N TYR A 63 -9.92 0.27 -3.26
CA TYR A 63 -10.16 0.35 -1.82
C TYR A 63 -10.67 -0.99 -1.27
N ASP A 64 -11.37 -1.76 -2.08
CA ASP A 64 -11.88 -3.05 -1.65
C ASP A 64 -10.79 -4.04 -1.31
N LYS A 65 -9.62 -3.84 -1.87
CA LYS A 65 -8.50 -4.76 -1.65
C LYS A 65 -7.67 -4.39 -0.44
N VAL A 66 -7.88 -3.21 0.11
CA VAL A 66 -7.08 -2.75 1.25
C VAL A 66 -7.54 -3.50 2.50
N ARG A 67 -6.59 -4.11 3.20
CA ARG A 67 -6.88 -4.89 4.40
C ARG A 67 -6.38 -4.25 5.67
N ASP A 68 -5.45 -3.32 5.55
CA ASP A 68 -4.93 -2.60 6.71
C ASP A 68 -4.41 -1.26 6.23
N HIS A 69 -4.33 -0.31 7.12
CA HIS A 69 -3.96 1.05 6.78
C HIS A 69 -3.19 1.66 7.92
N ARG A 70 -2.01 2.18 7.63
CA ARG A 70 -1.22 2.89 8.60
C ARG A 70 -1.06 4.31 8.14
N ARG A 71 -1.50 5.24 8.96
CA ARG A 71 -1.43 6.63 8.62
C ARG A 71 -0.05 7.17 8.81
N PHE A 72 0.36 8.02 7.88
CA PHE A 72 1.58 8.76 8.05
C PHE A 72 1.36 9.82 9.10
N THR A 73 2.25 9.90 10.11
CA THR A 73 2.19 10.98 11.05
C THR A 73 3.49 11.71 10.99
N GLN A 74 3.37 13.04 10.86
CA GLN A 74 4.50 13.83 10.85
C GLN A 74 5.01 14.11 12.19
N ARG A 75 4.32 13.77 13.27
CA ARG A 75 4.73 14.06 14.55
C ARG A 75 5.94 13.35 14.83
N GLU A 76 6.81 13.90 15.25
CA GLU A 76 7.93 13.32 15.48
C GLU A 76 7.97 12.59 16.50
N ASN A 77 8.62 11.80 16.60
CA ASN A 77 8.68 11.04 17.52
C ASN A 77 9.43 11.47 18.53
N PRO A 78 9.08 11.32 19.45
CA PRO A 78 9.65 11.80 20.57
C PRO A 78 10.95 11.27 20.80
N ARG A 79 11.31 11.02 20.67
CA ARG A 79 12.34 10.72 20.96
C ARG A 79 13.08 11.12 20.44
N SER A 80 12.81 11.47 20.04
CA SER A 80 13.33 11.89 19.63
C SER A 80 13.71 12.71 20.02
N SER A 81 13.59 13.03 20.42
CA SER A 81 13.83 13.68 20.78
C SER A 81 14.24 13.65 21.63
N ARG A 82 14.31 13.37 22.03
CA ARG A 82 14.68 13.25 22.72
C ARG A 82 15.31 13.32 22.90
#